data_376e5e2e038aaf4b6f1f3fd86050fc68
#
_entry.id   376e5e2e038aaf4b6f1f3fd86050fc68
#
_cell.length_a   1.000
_cell.length_b   1.000
_cell.length_c   1.000
_cell.angle_alpha   90.00
_cell.angle_beta   90.00
_cell.angle_gamma   90.00
#
_symmetry.space_group_name_H-M   'P 1'
#
loop_
_entity.id
_entity.type
_entity.pdbx_description
1 polymer ?
#
loop_
_entity_poly.entity_id
_entity_poly.type
_entity_poly.pdbx_seq_one_letter_code
_entity_poly.pdbx_strand_id
1 'polypeptide(L)'
;DRTKFYTSAAYTNQEGIIYKQGLERFTGNANLTHKFGDFEVQVTSQFSKVRQNKTNEATSYDGPVANYAFFQSPSSTPYNEDGTLNNGCGVFGVNPLYEREHSSDVYTLMKAFNTIKLTYNIWDKLNLSEKIAYDYAQGTNDVLWDRHSNNGAPGGVMQRIVNRNDQLNTQTQLSYINSFGLHNIDALLGFETQDTEYAFNYMAGQDYPGDLYELTNAGSTSAETNRQSYRMTSFLGRANYNYADRYYLGLSYRTDGSSRLARENRWGSFWSVSGAWRFIDESFLNPVKSVLTDGKLRVSYGVNGTQPSDYYAYMNLYKYGIIYNGQSGMSIVGIANPDLKWEKNKTWNIGLDLSFIDRISVTFDYYQR
;
A
#
# COMPACT_ATOMS: atom_id res chain seq x y z
N ASP A 1 22.99 -3.22 26.94
CA ASP A 1 21.69 -3.81 27.33
C ASP A 1 21.38 -4.98 26.40
N ARG A 2 21.04 -6.15 26.99
CA ARG A 2 20.69 -7.37 26.24
C ARG A 2 19.25 -7.32 25.71
N THR A 3 18.39 -6.58 26.41
CA THR A 3 16.96 -6.47 26.04
C THR A 3 16.55 -5.03 25.93
N LYS A 4 15.87 -4.68 24.82
CA LYS A 4 15.26 -3.38 24.60
C LYS A 4 13.80 -3.61 24.23
N PHE A 5 12.91 -2.84 24.82
CA PHE A 5 11.51 -2.89 24.43
C PHE A 5 10.95 -1.47 24.31
N TYR A 6 9.96 -1.33 23.44
CA TYR A 6 9.20 -0.10 23.25
C TYR A 6 7.75 -0.47 23.03
N THR A 7 6.86 0.22 23.73
CA THR A 7 5.41 0.09 23.51
C THR A 7 4.79 1.48 23.41
N SER A 8 3.79 1.61 22.58
CA SER A 8 2.98 2.82 22.49
C SER A 8 1.53 2.49 22.19
N ALA A 9 0.63 3.31 22.69
CA ALA A 9 -0.79 3.29 22.36
C ALA A 9 -1.26 4.72 22.09
N ALA A 10 -2.11 4.90 21.09
CA ALA A 10 -2.70 6.19 20.78
C ALA A 10 -4.16 6.04 20.40
N TYR A 11 -4.96 7.00 20.83
CA TYR A 11 -6.35 7.17 20.41
C TYR A 11 -6.51 8.53 19.75
N THR A 12 -7.20 8.54 18.63
CA THR A 12 -7.52 9.76 17.88
C THR A 12 -9.01 9.79 17.64
N ASN A 13 -9.64 10.90 17.96
CA ASN A 13 -11.03 11.21 17.60
C ASN A 13 -11.04 12.52 16.80
N GLN A 14 -11.60 12.49 15.59
CA GLN A 14 -11.70 13.63 14.69
C GLN A 14 -13.15 13.78 14.24
N GLU A 15 -13.69 14.98 14.39
CA GLU A 15 -14.97 15.35 13.83
C GLU A 15 -14.75 16.08 12.50
N GLY A 16 -15.53 15.72 11.48
CA GLY A 16 -15.52 16.40 10.19
C GLY A 16 -16.30 17.69 10.22
N ILE A 17 -16.10 18.54 9.23
CA ILE A 17 -16.88 19.77 9.04
C ILE A 17 -18.28 19.47 8.47
N ILE A 18 -18.50 18.29 7.95
CA ILE A 18 -19.79 17.83 7.43
C ILE A 18 -20.52 17.07 8.52
N TYR A 19 -21.81 17.34 8.66
CA TYR A 19 -22.67 16.74 9.66
C TYR A 19 -22.57 15.21 9.70
N LYS A 20 -22.40 14.66 10.89
CA LYS A 20 -22.20 13.21 11.17
C LYS A 20 -20.95 12.58 10.53
N GLN A 21 -20.03 13.36 10.00
CA GLN A 21 -18.74 12.83 9.53
C GLN A 21 -17.73 12.79 10.68
N GLY A 22 -17.02 11.70 10.82
CA GLY A 22 -16.01 11.59 11.87
C GLY A 22 -15.14 10.34 11.71
N LEU A 23 -14.03 10.33 12.44
CA LEU A 23 -13.07 9.25 12.46
C LEU A 23 -12.58 8.98 13.88
N GLU A 24 -12.67 7.74 14.30
CA GLU A 24 -12.03 7.22 15.50
C GLU A 24 -10.92 6.26 15.10
N ARG A 25 -9.74 6.42 15.70
CA ARG A 25 -8.59 5.53 15.43
C ARG A 25 -7.92 5.14 16.74
N PHE A 26 -7.75 3.87 16.91
CA PHE A 26 -6.89 3.29 17.94
C PHE A 26 -5.66 2.65 17.27
N THR A 27 -4.47 2.92 17.80
CA THR A 27 -3.22 2.30 17.35
C THR A 27 -2.42 1.80 18.54
N GLY A 28 -1.79 0.63 18.39
CA GLY A 28 -0.89 0.04 19.35
C GLY A 28 0.38 -0.45 18.66
N ASN A 29 1.54 -0.20 19.26
CA ASN A 29 2.82 -0.71 18.76
C ASN A 29 3.58 -1.37 19.90
N ALA A 30 4.26 -2.49 19.60
CA ALA A 30 5.17 -3.17 20.51
C ALA A 30 6.41 -3.62 19.73
N ASN A 31 7.58 -3.24 20.21
CA ASN A 31 8.87 -3.65 19.65
C ASN A 31 9.71 -4.26 20.76
N LEU A 32 10.28 -5.41 20.49
CA LEU A 32 11.20 -6.12 21.38
C LEU A 32 12.46 -6.46 20.59
N THR A 33 13.62 -6.18 21.17
CA THR A 33 14.91 -6.69 20.69
C THR A 33 15.60 -7.38 21.86
N HIS A 34 16.02 -8.62 21.67
CA HIS A 34 16.76 -9.38 22.67
C HIS A 34 17.98 -10.05 22.06
N LYS A 35 19.16 -9.88 22.73
CA LYS A 35 20.43 -10.48 22.32
C LYS A 35 20.81 -11.59 23.32
N PHE A 36 21.14 -12.75 22.78
CA PHE A 36 21.61 -13.90 23.57
C PHE A 36 22.73 -14.63 22.81
N GLY A 37 23.95 -14.54 23.33
CA GLY A 37 25.14 -15.02 22.62
C GLY A 37 25.27 -14.34 21.26
N ASP A 38 25.42 -15.14 20.22
CA ASP A 38 25.56 -14.71 18.84
C ASP A 38 24.22 -14.47 18.13
N PHE A 39 23.12 -14.61 18.84
CA PHE A 39 21.77 -14.41 18.31
C PHE A 39 21.16 -13.10 18.75
N GLU A 40 20.39 -12.49 17.83
CA GLU A 40 19.51 -11.36 18.11
C GLU A 40 18.11 -11.66 17.57
N VAL A 41 17.10 -11.55 18.41
CA VAL A 41 15.68 -11.64 18.03
C VAL A 41 15.07 -10.26 18.09
N GLN A 42 14.39 -9.88 17.03
CA GLN A 42 13.59 -8.66 16.95
C GLN A 42 12.14 -9.04 16.65
N VAL A 43 11.21 -8.54 17.46
CA VAL A 43 9.77 -8.68 17.26
C VAL A 43 9.15 -7.30 17.16
N THR A 44 8.41 -7.06 16.09
CA THR A 44 7.63 -5.84 15.91
C THR A 44 6.17 -6.24 15.70
N SER A 45 5.28 -5.63 16.46
CA SER A 45 3.84 -5.80 16.32
C SER A 45 3.18 -4.42 16.26
N GLN A 46 2.36 -4.20 15.26
CA GLN A 46 1.57 -2.99 15.08
C GLN A 46 0.11 -3.39 14.86
N PHE A 47 -0.77 -2.74 15.56
CA PHE A 47 -2.21 -2.91 15.43
C PHE A 47 -2.87 -1.55 15.23
N SER A 48 -3.85 -1.48 14.34
CA SER A 48 -4.67 -0.30 14.14
C SER A 48 -6.11 -0.69 13.87
N LYS A 49 -7.05 -0.02 14.55
CA LYS A 49 -8.47 -0.07 14.24
C LYS A 49 -8.96 1.36 13.97
N VAL A 50 -9.53 1.55 12.78
CA VAL A 50 -10.15 2.82 12.37
C VAL A 50 -11.63 2.56 12.19
N ARG A 51 -12.49 3.44 12.75
CA ARG A 51 -13.90 3.52 12.43
C ARG A 51 -14.17 4.92 11.88
N GLN A 52 -14.74 4.99 10.70
CA GLN A 52 -15.02 6.23 10.03
C GLN A 52 -16.49 6.28 9.63
N ASN A 53 -17.18 7.31 10.06
CA ASN A 53 -18.48 7.67 9.52
C ASN A 53 -18.21 8.52 8.28
N LYS A 54 -18.61 8.03 7.12
CA LYS A 54 -18.42 8.70 5.84
C LYS A 54 -19.69 9.39 5.37
N THR A 55 -19.52 10.18 4.34
CA THR A 55 -20.61 10.75 3.55
C THR A 55 -20.39 10.36 2.08
N ASN A 56 -21.45 10.17 1.34
CA ASN A 56 -21.37 9.90 -0.09
C ASN A 56 -21.16 11.23 -0.83
N GLU A 57 -19.90 11.51 -1.21
CA GLU A 57 -19.49 12.88 -1.54
C GLU A 57 -19.48 13.20 -3.03
N ALA A 58 -18.92 12.35 -3.84
CA ALA A 58 -18.33 12.85 -5.09
C ALA A 58 -19.15 12.61 -6.35
N THR A 59 -20.12 11.69 -6.33
CA THR A 59 -20.78 11.23 -7.58
C THR A 59 -22.31 11.23 -7.48
N SER A 60 -22.84 11.52 -6.30
CA SER A 60 -24.26 11.50 -6.05
C SER A 60 -24.78 12.93 -5.79
N TYR A 61 -25.80 13.33 -6.53
CA TYR A 61 -26.48 14.63 -6.33
C TYR A 61 -27.22 14.70 -4.98
N ASP A 62 -27.38 13.62 -4.28
CA ASP A 62 -27.88 13.50 -2.91
C ASP A 62 -26.77 13.55 -1.85
N GLY A 63 -25.51 13.50 -2.26
CA GLY A 63 -24.36 13.70 -1.37
C GLY A 63 -24.35 15.11 -0.78
N PRO A 64 -24.06 15.27 0.53
CA PRO A 64 -24.20 16.55 1.22
C PRO A 64 -23.36 17.66 0.59
N VAL A 65 -22.11 17.39 0.22
CA VAL A 65 -21.24 18.44 -0.37
C VAL A 65 -21.71 18.83 -1.76
N ALA A 66 -21.94 17.86 -2.65
CA ALA A 66 -22.37 18.14 -4.01
C ALA A 66 -23.75 18.83 -4.02
N ASN A 67 -24.67 18.35 -3.20
CA ASN A 67 -26.02 18.90 -3.14
C ASN A 67 -26.00 20.34 -2.60
N TYR A 68 -25.36 20.60 -1.46
CA TYR A 68 -25.27 21.94 -0.90
C TYR A 68 -24.51 22.93 -1.76
N ALA A 69 -23.40 22.48 -2.36
CA ALA A 69 -22.53 23.38 -3.12
C ALA A 69 -23.09 23.75 -4.50
N PHE A 70 -23.82 22.81 -5.16
CA PHE A 70 -24.15 22.98 -6.59
C PHE A 70 -25.66 22.94 -6.89
N PHE A 71 -26.47 22.27 -6.06
CA PHE A 71 -27.87 21.98 -6.41
C PHE A 71 -28.91 22.61 -5.51
N GLN A 72 -28.54 23.09 -4.35
CA GLN A 72 -29.50 23.75 -3.47
C GLN A 72 -29.69 25.23 -3.83
N SER A 73 -30.95 25.66 -3.93
CA SER A 73 -31.28 27.09 -4.03
C SER A 73 -31.09 27.78 -2.67
N PRO A 74 -30.51 28.97 -2.61
CA PRO A 74 -30.46 29.75 -1.37
C PRO A 74 -31.85 30.05 -0.76
N SER A 75 -32.93 29.95 -1.53
CA SER A 75 -34.32 30.12 -1.09
C SER A 75 -34.95 28.81 -0.57
N SER A 76 -34.27 27.67 -0.68
CA SER A 76 -34.78 26.40 -0.14
C SER A 76 -34.76 26.41 1.38
N THR A 77 -35.89 26.00 2.00
CA THR A 77 -36.00 25.88 3.45
C THR A 77 -35.81 24.42 3.86
N PRO A 78 -34.71 24.09 4.58
CA PRO A 78 -34.44 22.70 4.97
C PRO A 78 -35.35 22.19 6.10
N TYR A 79 -36.10 23.10 6.76
CA TYR A 79 -37.00 22.78 7.85
C TYR A 79 -38.42 23.20 7.51
N ASN A 80 -39.40 22.44 7.99
CA ASN A 80 -40.79 22.79 8.02
C ASN A 80 -41.09 23.86 9.11
N GLU A 81 -42.29 24.45 9.11
CA GLU A 81 -42.71 25.44 10.12
C GLU A 81 -42.68 24.89 11.55
N ASP A 82 -42.88 23.59 11.72
CA ASP A 82 -42.82 22.88 13.01
C ASP A 82 -41.41 22.52 13.47
N GLY A 83 -40.35 22.86 12.69
CA GLY A 83 -38.95 22.56 12.97
C GLY A 83 -38.49 21.18 12.54
N THR A 84 -39.35 20.35 11.96
CA THR A 84 -38.97 19.06 11.40
C THR A 84 -38.23 19.25 10.07
N LEU A 85 -37.41 18.26 9.65
CA LEU A 85 -36.72 18.31 8.37
C LEU A 85 -37.72 18.20 7.20
N ASN A 86 -37.59 19.10 6.24
CA ASN A 86 -38.41 19.09 5.03
C ASN A 86 -37.84 18.09 4.03
N ASN A 87 -38.51 16.97 3.81
CA ASN A 87 -38.04 15.91 2.91
C ASN A 87 -38.12 16.26 1.42
N GLY A 88 -38.69 17.33 1.01
CA GLY A 88 -38.91 17.63 -0.42
C GLY A 88 -38.28 18.95 -0.88
N CYS A 89 -37.36 19.53 -0.12
CA CYS A 89 -36.75 20.79 -0.48
C CYS A 89 -35.60 20.59 -1.51
N GLY A 90 -35.41 21.60 -2.38
CA GLY A 90 -34.29 21.62 -3.33
C GLY A 90 -34.63 21.22 -4.75
N VAL A 91 -33.66 21.37 -5.63
CA VAL A 91 -33.83 21.22 -7.10
C VAL A 91 -34.23 19.81 -7.50
N PHE A 92 -33.76 18.80 -6.78
CA PHE A 92 -34.06 17.38 -7.03
C PHE A 92 -35.02 16.79 -5.98
N GLY A 93 -35.66 17.64 -5.16
CA GLY A 93 -36.50 17.13 -4.08
C GLY A 93 -35.76 16.37 -2.99
N VAL A 94 -34.48 16.66 -2.83
CA VAL A 94 -33.60 15.98 -1.85
C VAL A 94 -33.09 17.00 -0.84
N ASN A 95 -33.41 16.78 0.43
CA ASN A 95 -32.81 17.50 1.54
C ASN A 95 -31.62 16.70 2.08
N PRO A 96 -30.37 17.16 1.90
CA PRO A 96 -29.20 16.42 2.39
C PRO A 96 -29.17 16.22 3.90
N LEU A 97 -29.76 17.10 4.69
CA LEU A 97 -29.92 16.90 6.15
C LEU A 97 -30.86 15.73 6.44
N TYR A 98 -32.00 15.68 5.74
CA TYR A 98 -32.95 14.58 5.86
C TYR A 98 -32.33 13.25 5.46
N GLU A 99 -31.68 13.18 4.28
CA GLU A 99 -30.96 11.97 3.82
C GLU A 99 -29.91 11.51 4.82
N ARG A 100 -29.25 12.47 5.49
CA ARG A 100 -28.22 12.15 6.48
C ARG A 100 -28.77 11.59 7.79
N GLU A 101 -30.04 11.89 8.12
CA GLU A 101 -30.73 11.24 9.24
C GLU A 101 -31.15 9.81 8.90
N HIS A 102 -31.48 9.56 7.63
CA HIS A 102 -32.04 8.31 7.12
C HIS A 102 -31.03 7.43 6.38
N SER A 103 -29.72 7.76 6.43
CA SER A 103 -28.64 6.99 5.83
C SER A 103 -27.42 6.93 6.74
N SER A 104 -26.63 5.87 6.58
CA SER A 104 -25.34 5.75 7.21
C SER A 104 -24.33 5.05 6.28
N ASP A 105 -23.08 5.47 6.35
CA ASP A 105 -21.93 4.83 5.69
C ASP A 105 -20.80 4.73 6.70
N VAL A 106 -20.60 3.53 7.25
CA VAL A 106 -19.63 3.25 8.30
C VAL A 106 -18.55 2.34 7.77
N TYR A 107 -17.34 2.86 7.70
CA TYR A 107 -16.17 2.10 7.32
C TYR A 107 -15.34 1.73 8.55
N THR A 108 -15.08 0.45 8.74
CA THR A 108 -14.18 -0.07 9.78
C THR A 108 -12.98 -0.72 9.11
N LEU A 109 -11.77 -0.27 9.45
CA LEU A 109 -10.52 -0.86 8.97
C LEU A 109 -9.74 -1.41 10.16
N MET A 110 -9.42 -2.69 10.11
CA MET A 110 -8.50 -3.35 11.04
C MET A 110 -7.20 -3.70 10.29
N LYS A 111 -6.06 -3.32 10.87
CA LYS A 111 -4.73 -3.69 10.36
C LYS A 111 -3.90 -4.30 11.47
N ALA A 112 -3.17 -5.36 11.15
CA ALA A 112 -2.17 -5.96 12.02
C ALA A 112 -0.92 -6.26 11.19
N PHE A 113 0.21 -5.67 11.56
CA PHE A 113 1.50 -5.93 10.95
C PHE A 113 2.43 -6.52 12.01
N ASN A 114 2.91 -7.72 11.77
CA ASN A 114 3.76 -8.44 12.70
C ASN A 114 5.03 -8.89 11.98
N THR A 115 6.18 -8.65 12.60
CA THR A 115 7.48 -9.09 12.07
C THR A 115 8.27 -9.78 13.17
N ILE A 116 8.88 -10.91 12.82
CA ILE A 116 9.89 -11.58 13.61
C ILE A 116 11.15 -11.64 12.75
N LYS A 117 12.26 -11.15 13.28
CA LYS A 117 13.57 -11.27 12.66
C LYS A 117 14.52 -11.96 13.64
N LEU A 118 15.15 -13.02 13.19
CA LEU A 118 16.24 -13.71 13.86
C LEU A 118 17.53 -13.39 13.12
N THR A 119 18.55 -12.92 13.81
CA THR A 119 19.89 -12.71 13.26
C THR A 119 20.88 -13.59 14.02
N TYR A 120 21.69 -14.34 13.30
CA TYR A 120 22.80 -15.13 13.80
C TYR A 120 24.12 -14.54 13.31
N ASN A 121 24.95 -14.06 14.24
CA ASN A 121 26.29 -13.58 13.93
C ASN A 121 27.22 -14.78 13.86
N ILE A 122 27.54 -15.23 12.62
CA ILE A 122 28.43 -16.37 12.37
C ILE A 122 29.83 -16.03 12.85
N TRP A 123 30.25 -14.80 12.55
CA TRP A 123 31.41 -14.10 13.14
C TRP A 123 31.23 -12.60 12.98
N ASP A 124 32.12 -11.78 13.52
CA ASP A 124 32.01 -10.31 13.58
C ASP A 124 31.69 -9.61 12.25
N LYS A 125 31.95 -10.28 11.13
CA LYS A 125 31.85 -9.71 9.76
C LYS A 125 30.77 -10.37 8.92
N LEU A 126 30.23 -11.49 9.35
CA LEU A 126 29.25 -12.28 8.61
C LEU A 126 28.05 -12.59 9.49
N ASN A 127 26.89 -12.19 9.05
CA ASN A 127 25.65 -12.54 9.72
C ASN A 127 24.63 -13.13 8.75
N LEU A 128 23.84 -14.06 9.28
CA LEU A 128 22.69 -14.66 8.61
C LEU A 128 21.44 -14.17 9.34
N SER A 129 20.48 -13.66 8.60
CA SER A 129 19.19 -13.28 9.19
C SER A 129 18.01 -13.88 8.43
N GLU A 130 17.00 -14.27 9.19
CA GLU A 130 15.69 -14.68 8.69
C GLU A 130 14.64 -13.73 9.23
N LYS A 131 13.82 -13.18 8.35
CA LYS A 131 12.72 -12.28 8.68
C LYS A 131 11.43 -12.87 8.13
N ILE A 132 10.42 -12.98 9.00
CA ILE A 132 9.05 -13.34 8.64
C ILE A 132 8.18 -12.14 8.97
N ALA A 133 7.42 -11.65 8.00
CA ALA A 133 6.50 -10.54 8.17
C ALA A 133 5.11 -10.95 7.69
N TYR A 134 4.11 -10.74 8.53
CA TYR A 134 2.70 -10.96 8.21
C TYR A 134 1.94 -9.64 8.31
N ASP A 135 1.32 -9.24 7.20
CA ASP A 135 0.48 -8.06 7.09
C ASP A 135 -0.95 -8.49 6.82
N TYR A 136 -1.84 -8.09 7.71
CA TYR A 136 -3.27 -8.34 7.63
C TYR A 136 -4.02 -7.01 7.59
N ALA A 137 -4.91 -6.86 6.63
CA ALA A 137 -5.82 -5.72 6.55
C ALA A 137 -7.23 -6.18 6.19
N GLN A 138 -8.22 -5.81 7.01
CA GLN A 138 -9.63 -6.03 6.71
C GLN A 138 -10.41 -4.72 6.82
N GLY A 139 -11.00 -4.31 5.70
CA GLY A 139 -11.95 -3.21 5.63
C GLY A 139 -13.38 -3.74 5.54
N THR A 140 -14.28 -3.25 6.38
CA THR A 140 -15.71 -3.50 6.31
C THR A 140 -16.41 -2.17 6.09
N ASN A 141 -17.23 -2.08 5.05
CA ASN A 141 -18.07 -0.92 4.79
C ASN A 141 -19.54 -1.33 4.90
N ASP A 142 -20.24 -0.76 5.87
CA ASP A 142 -21.67 -0.95 6.10
C ASP A 142 -22.39 0.32 5.64
N VAL A 143 -23.25 0.20 4.63
CA VAL A 143 -24.03 1.29 4.07
C VAL A 143 -25.50 0.97 4.23
N LEU A 144 -26.24 1.90 4.81
CA LEU A 144 -27.68 1.80 5.00
C LEU A 144 -28.35 3.04 4.42
N TRP A 145 -29.38 2.82 3.65
CA TRP A 145 -30.42 3.77 3.32
C TRP A 145 -31.74 3.19 3.86
N ASP A 146 -32.32 3.82 4.86
CA ASP A 146 -33.58 3.36 5.42
C ASP A 146 -34.76 3.63 4.45
N ARG A 147 -35.94 3.14 4.78
CA ARG A 147 -37.12 3.28 3.92
C ARG A 147 -37.59 4.72 3.72
N HIS A 148 -37.13 5.67 4.52
CA HIS A 148 -37.51 7.09 4.47
C HIS A 148 -36.54 7.90 3.58
N SER A 149 -35.33 7.41 3.35
CA SER A 149 -34.37 8.03 2.44
C SER A 149 -34.78 7.88 0.97
N ASN A 150 -34.36 8.81 0.13
CA ASN A 150 -34.67 8.73 -1.31
C ASN A 150 -34.03 7.50 -1.98
N ASN A 151 -32.88 7.06 -1.51
CA ASN A 151 -32.20 5.90 -2.06
C ASN A 151 -32.69 4.57 -1.47
N GLY A 152 -33.37 4.59 -0.34
CA GLY A 152 -33.88 3.41 0.35
C GLY A 152 -35.38 3.15 0.14
N ALA A 153 -36.15 4.17 -0.29
CA ALA A 153 -37.61 4.05 -0.41
C ALA A 153 -38.03 3.04 -1.49
N PRO A 154 -39.10 2.26 -1.27
CA PRO A 154 -39.94 2.26 -0.06
C PRO A 154 -39.54 1.24 1.00
N GLY A 155 -38.60 0.32 0.73
CA GLY A 155 -38.33 -0.82 1.60
C GLY A 155 -37.02 -0.75 2.40
N GLY A 156 -36.16 0.20 2.09
CA GLY A 156 -34.79 0.27 2.64
C GLY A 156 -33.80 -0.58 1.85
N VAL A 157 -32.52 -0.18 1.87
CA VAL A 157 -31.39 -0.87 1.25
C VAL A 157 -30.23 -0.91 2.23
N MET A 158 -29.66 -2.10 2.46
CA MET A 158 -28.47 -2.30 3.25
C MET A 158 -27.38 -3.00 2.40
N GLN A 159 -26.17 -2.49 2.45
CA GLN A 159 -25.02 -3.08 1.77
C GLN A 159 -23.87 -3.31 2.75
N ARG A 160 -23.22 -4.44 2.63
CA ARG A 160 -21.98 -4.74 3.37
C ARG A 160 -20.89 -5.18 2.40
N ILE A 161 -19.78 -4.47 2.43
CA ILE A 161 -18.59 -4.77 1.63
C ILE A 161 -17.46 -5.14 2.59
N VAL A 162 -16.88 -6.33 2.41
CA VAL A 162 -15.73 -6.77 3.20
C VAL A 162 -14.56 -7.05 2.26
N ASN A 163 -13.51 -6.26 2.40
CA ASN A 163 -12.24 -6.45 1.72
C ASN A 163 -11.21 -6.97 2.70
N ARG A 164 -10.55 -8.08 2.39
CA ARG A 164 -9.45 -8.62 3.18
C ARG A 164 -8.20 -8.76 2.32
N ASN A 165 -7.08 -8.34 2.84
CA ASN A 165 -5.77 -8.53 2.25
C ASN A 165 -4.84 -9.18 3.28
N ASP A 166 -4.31 -10.35 2.93
CA ASP A 166 -3.33 -11.11 3.71
C ASP A 166 -2.04 -11.16 2.92
N GLN A 167 -0.91 -10.83 3.56
CA GLN A 167 0.40 -10.91 2.94
C GLN A 167 1.41 -11.52 3.90
N LEU A 168 2.01 -12.62 3.48
CA LEU A 168 3.14 -13.25 4.16
C LEU A 168 4.41 -13.02 3.35
N ASN A 169 5.43 -12.43 3.99
CA ASN A 169 6.74 -12.25 3.40
C ASN A 169 7.78 -12.99 4.23
N THR A 170 8.69 -13.70 3.57
CA THR A 170 9.90 -14.26 4.19
C THR A 170 11.13 -13.67 3.50
N GLN A 171 12.19 -13.45 4.27
CA GLN A 171 13.43 -12.90 3.77
C GLN A 171 14.62 -13.50 4.51
N THR A 172 15.38 -14.34 3.81
CA THR A 172 16.67 -14.86 4.27
C THR A 172 17.78 -14.02 3.70
N GLN A 173 18.69 -13.51 4.53
CA GLN A 173 19.80 -12.66 4.10
C GLN A 173 21.12 -13.11 4.73
N LEU A 174 22.14 -13.20 3.91
CA LEU A 174 23.55 -13.36 4.32
C LEU A 174 24.27 -12.05 4.02
N SER A 175 24.78 -11.38 5.07
CA SER A 175 25.44 -10.07 4.97
C SER A 175 26.90 -10.19 5.43
N TYR A 176 27.81 -9.64 4.64
CA TYR A 176 29.24 -9.58 4.92
C TYR A 176 29.71 -8.13 4.88
N ILE A 177 30.33 -7.66 5.97
CA ILE A 177 30.90 -6.30 6.07
C ILE A 177 32.32 -6.44 6.60
N ASN A 178 33.28 -5.90 5.87
CA ASN A 178 34.67 -5.92 6.29
C ASN A 178 35.46 -4.71 5.77
N SER A 179 36.41 -4.25 6.61
CA SER A 179 37.37 -3.24 6.26
C SER A 179 38.79 -3.79 6.48
N PHE A 180 39.67 -3.69 5.49
CA PHE A 180 41.06 -4.11 5.55
C PHE A 180 41.96 -3.11 4.83
N GLY A 181 42.80 -2.41 5.60
CA GLY A 181 43.58 -1.27 5.10
C GLY A 181 42.67 -0.18 4.56
N LEU A 182 42.84 0.17 3.29
CA LEU A 182 42.03 1.20 2.61
C LEU A 182 40.82 0.60 1.87
N HIS A 183 40.56 -0.68 2.01
CA HIS A 183 39.48 -1.38 1.31
C HIS A 183 38.30 -1.60 2.26
N ASN A 184 37.11 -1.22 1.81
CA ASN A 184 35.86 -1.49 2.52
C ASN A 184 34.91 -2.27 1.57
N ILE A 185 34.34 -3.34 2.10
CA ILE A 185 33.40 -4.20 1.36
C ILE A 185 32.13 -4.36 2.19
N ASP A 186 30.98 -4.17 1.55
CA ASP A 186 29.64 -4.50 2.06
C ASP A 186 28.96 -5.35 0.99
N ALA A 187 28.68 -6.61 1.31
CA ALA A 187 28.05 -7.56 0.39
C ALA A 187 26.85 -8.23 1.05
N LEU A 188 25.81 -8.47 0.26
CA LEU A 188 24.58 -9.11 0.70
C LEU A 188 24.08 -10.08 -0.36
N LEU A 189 23.68 -11.28 0.08
CA LEU A 189 22.89 -12.23 -0.70
C LEU A 189 21.55 -12.42 -0.02
N GLY A 190 20.49 -12.47 -0.78
CA GLY A 190 19.13 -12.59 -0.26
C GLY A 190 18.26 -13.54 -1.07
N PHE A 191 17.36 -14.20 -0.36
CA PHE A 191 16.25 -14.97 -0.88
C PHE A 191 14.96 -14.45 -0.23
N GLU A 192 13.94 -14.17 -1.05
CA GLU A 192 12.68 -13.61 -0.57
C GLU A 192 11.51 -14.37 -1.16
N THR A 193 10.45 -14.54 -0.36
CA THR A 193 9.15 -15.01 -0.85
C THR A 193 8.06 -14.07 -0.40
N GLN A 194 7.06 -13.89 -1.24
CA GLN A 194 5.83 -13.17 -0.94
C GLN A 194 4.64 -14.02 -1.36
N ASP A 195 3.69 -14.19 -0.46
CA ASP A 195 2.37 -14.78 -0.72
C ASP A 195 1.31 -13.76 -0.36
N THR A 196 0.43 -13.43 -1.29
CA THR A 196 -0.62 -12.42 -1.10
C THR A 196 -1.96 -13.01 -1.50
N GLU A 197 -2.94 -12.88 -0.63
CA GLU A 197 -4.35 -13.22 -0.88
C GLU A 197 -5.22 -11.98 -0.69
N TYR A 198 -6.07 -11.71 -1.66
CA TYR A 198 -7.10 -10.68 -1.60
C TYR A 198 -8.47 -11.34 -1.71
N ALA A 199 -9.37 -11.01 -0.78
CA ALA A 199 -10.75 -11.46 -0.79
C ALA A 199 -11.70 -10.27 -0.75
N PHE A 200 -12.67 -10.27 -1.67
CA PHE A 200 -13.76 -9.31 -1.76
C PHE A 200 -15.07 -10.04 -1.54
N ASN A 201 -15.92 -9.50 -0.65
CA ASN A 201 -17.27 -9.98 -0.43
C ASN A 201 -18.20 -8.77 -0.43
N TYR A 202 -19.20 -8.80 -1.28
CA TYR A 202 -20.30 -7.85 -1.33
C TYR A 202 -21.58 -8.57 -0.97
N MET A 203 -22.40 -7.98 -0.13
CA MET A 203 -23.71 -8.46 0.26
C MET A 203 -24.67 -7.28 0.29
N ALA A 204 -25.85 -7.44 -0.25
CA ALA A 204 -26.89 -6.44 -0.21
C ALA A 204 -28.25 -7.08 0.11
N GLY A 205 -29.05 -6.32 0.84
CA GLY A 205 -30.45 -6.62 1.13
C GLY A 205 -31.33 -5.42 0.83
N GLN A 206 -32.53 -5.67 0.35
CA GLN A 206 -33.55 -4.64 0.08
C GLN A 206 -34.95 -5.16 0.39
N ASP A 207 -35.92 -4.24 0.43
CA ASP A 207 -37.35 -4.53 0.69
C ASP A 207 -37.58 -5.11 2.10
N TYR A 208 -37.13 -4.38 3.11
CA TYR A 208 -37.33 -4.75 4.51
C TYR A 208 -38.78 -4.51 4.97
N PRO A 209 -39.42 -5.48 5.64
CA PRO A 209 -40.80 -5.31 6.14
C PRO A 209 -40.88 -4.36 7.35
N GLY A 210 -39.78 -4.04 8.03
CA GLY A 210 -39.69 -3.15 9.21
C GLY A 210 -38.30 -2.49 9.27
N ASP A 211 -38.04 -1.77 10.37
CA ASP A 211 -36.81 -0.97 10.53
C ASP A 211 -35.61 -1.78 11.10
N LEU A 212 -35.66 -3.10 10.98
CA LEU A 212 -34.56 -3.97 11.36
C LEU A 212 -33.78 -4.39 10.09
N TYR A 213 -32.78 -3.60 9.74
CA TYR A 213 -32.01 -3.72 8.50
C TYR A 213 -30.85 -4.71 8.64
N GLU A 214 -31.14 -5.97 8.97
CA GLU A 214 -30.21 -7.08 8.88
C GLU A 214 -30.47 -7.89 7.61
N LEU A 215 -29.41 -8.38 6.94
CA LEU A 215 -29.51 -9.07 5.66
C LEU A 215 -30.51 -10.24 5.68
N THR A 216 -30.62 -10.92 6.81
CA THR A 216 -31.58 -12.04 6.99
C THR A 216 -33.05 -11.62 6.97
N ASN A 217 -33.35 -10.34 7.15
CA ASN A 217 -34.70 -9.80 7.21
C ASN A 217 -35.13 -9.14 5.89
N ALA A 218 -34.24 -9.09 4.89
CA ALA A 218 -34.53 -8.49 3.61
C ALA A 218 -35.50 -9.33 2.79
N GLY A 219 -36.40 -8.69 2.04
CA GLY A 219 -37.28 -9.33 1.08
C GLY A 219 -36.52 -9.91 -0.10
N SER A 220 -35.39 -9.30 -0.48
CA SER A 220 -34.46 -9.85 -1.47
C SER A 220 -33.01 -9.60 -1.07
N THR A 221 -32.14 -10.52 -1.41
CA THR A 221 -30.69 -10.44 -1.12
C THR A 221 -29.87 -10.73 -2.35
N SER A 222 -28.69 -10.12 -2.45
CA SER A 222 -27.67 -10.44 -3.43
C SER A 222 -26.30 -10.57 -2.76
N ALA A 223 -25.45 -11.42 -3.33
CA ALA A 223 -24.09 -11.59 -2.87
C ALA A 223 -23.12 -11.78 -4.05
N GLU A 224 -21.95 -11.19 -3.93
CA GLU A 224 -20.84 -11.38 -4.86
C GLU A 224 -19.57 -11.63 -4.05
N THR A 225 -18.78 -12.61 -4.47
CA THR A 225 -17.50 -12.91 -3.84
C THR A 225 -16.42 -13.03 -4.91
N ASN A 226 -15.23 -12.53 -4.58
CA ASN A 226 -14.04 -12.69 -5.42
C ASN A 226 -12.83 -12.99 -4.53
N ARG A 227 -11.96 -13.90 -5.00
CA ARG A 227 -10.70 -14.20 -4.35
C ARG A 227 -9.59 -14.23 -5.38
N GLN A 228 -8.52 -13.53 -5.09
CA GLN A 228 -7.34 -13.45 -5.93
C GLN A 228 -6.10 -13.70 -5.09
N SER A 229 -5.10 -14.35 -5.66
CA SER A 229 -3.83 -14.54 -4.98
C SER A 229 -2.67 -14.49 -5.97
N TYR A 230 -1.51 -14.06 -5.48
CA TYR A 230 -0.27 -14.19 -6.23
C TYR A 230 0.90 -14.52 -5.31
N ARG A 231 1.93 -15.12 -5.90
CA ARG A 231 3.18 -15.45 -5.25
C ARG A 231 4.35 -14.86 -6.02
N MET A 232 5.33 -14.41 -5.28
CA MET A 232 6.61 -13.97 -5.83
C MET A 232 7.76 -14.64 -5.09
N THR A 233 8.78 -15.01 -5.84
CA THR A 233 10.04 -15.56 -5.31
C THR A 233 11.17 -14.79 -5.92
N SER A 234 12.14 -14.38 -5.10
CA SER A 234 13.23 -13.50 -5.53
C SER A 234 14.56 -13.97 -5.00
N PHE A 235 15.58 -13.85 -5.84
CA PHE A 235 16.98 -13.96 -5.44
C PHE A 235 17.67 -12.64 -5.71
N LEU A 236 18.45 -12.17 -4.77
CA LEU A 236 19.12 -10.87 -4.88
C LEU A 236 20.55 -10.95 -4.35
N GLY A 237 21.40 -10.12 -4.94
CA GLY A 237 22.77 -9.92 -4.51
C GLY A 237 23.15 -8.46 -4.68
N ARG A 238 23.87 -7.90 -3.70
CA ARG A 238 24.44 -6.57 -3.74
C ARG A 238 25.86 -6.62 -3.22
N ALA A 239 26.75 -5.86 -3.86
CA ALA A 239 28.10 -5.64 -3.37
C ALA A 239 28.46 -4.17 -3.54
N ASN A 240 28.91 -3.54 -2.47
CA ASN A 240 29.51 -2.22 -2.47
C ASN A 240 30.98 -2.34 -2.09
N TYR A 241 31.81 -1.69 -2.84
CA TYR A 241 33.24 -1.62 -2.61
C TYR A 241 33.67 -0.17 -2.57
N ASN A 242 34.53 0.16 -1.63
CA ASN A 242 35.12 1.46 -1.47
C ASN A 242 36.63 1.30 -1.25
N TYR A 243 37.42 2.07 -1.98
CA TYR A 243 38.86 2.16 -1.80
C TYR A 243 39.24 3.56 -1.35
N ALA A 244 39.91 3.64 -0.20
CA ALA A 244 40.46 4.86 0.41
C ALA A 244 39.41 5.99 0.60
N ASP A 245 38.12 5.66 0.71
CA ASP A 245 37.00 6.60 0.73
C ASP A 245 36.97 7.56 -0.47
N ARG A 246 37.61 7.16 -1.56
CA ARG A 246 37.79 7.94 -2.78
C ARG A 246 37.10 7.33 -4.00
N TYR A 247 37.24 6.02 -4.18
CA TYR A 247 36.68 5.30 -5.31
C TYR A 247 35.61 4.33 -4.82
N TYR A 248 34.41 4.46 -5.37
CA TYR A 248 33.25 3.67 -4.97
C TYR A 248 32.71 2.90 -6.15
N LEU A 249 32.40 1.62 -5.95
CA LEU A 249 31.74 0.75 -6.91
C LEU A 249 30.57 0.06 -6.21
N GLY A 250 29.39 0.16 -6.81
CA GLY A 250 28.19 -0.56 -6.36
C GLY A 250 27.67 -1.45 -7.47
N LEU A 251 27.35 -2.69 -7.13
CA LEU A 251 26.75 -3.68 -8.02
C LEU A 251 25.51 -4.24 -7.36
N SER A 252 24.42 -4.39 -8.09
CA SER A 252 23.25 -5.13 -7.64
C SER A 252 22.69 -6.00 -8.75
N TYR A 253 22.16 -7.15 -8.37
CA TYR A 253 21.43 -8.05 -9.22
C TYR A 253 20.24 -8.63 -8.47
N ARG A 254 19.09 -8.68 -9.14
CA ARG A 254 17.86 -9.29 -8.62
C ARG A 254 17.17 -10.07 -9.74
N THR A 255 16.66 -11.23 -9.42
CA THR A 255 15.78 -11.98 -10.31
C THR A 255 14.50 -12.31 -9.55
N ASP A 256 13.36 -11.98 -10.15
CA ASP A 256 12.04 -12.11 -9.57
C ASP A 256 11.17 -13.02 -10.43
N GLY A 257 10.57 -14.02 -9.80
CA GLY A 257 9.58 -14.91 -10.41
C GLY A 257 8.18 -14.60 -9.87
N SER A 258 7.26 -14.13 -10.73
CA SER A 258 5.90 -13.76 -10.36
C SER A 258 4.86 -14.70 -10.95
N SER A 259 3.90 -15.16 -10.14
CA SER A 259 2.75 -15.95 -10.61
C SER A 259 1.74 -15.15 -11.45
N ARG A 260 1.90 -13.81 -11.56
CA ARG A 260 1.07 -12.96 -12.43
C ARG A 260 1.43 -13.11 -13.92
N LEU A 261 2.44 -13.91 -14.22
CA LEU A 261 2.94 -14.15 -15.57
C LEU A 261 2.92 -15.64 -15.90
N ALA A 262 2.76 -15.96 -17.19
CA ALA A 262 2.86 -17.33 -17.70
C ALA A 262 4.23 -17.94 -17.35
N ARG A 263 4.27 -19.28 -17.27
CA ARG A 263 5.44 -20.01 -16.78
C ARG A 263 6.74 -19.64 -17.52
N GLU A 264 6.66 -19.43 -18.82
CA GLU A 264 7.79 -19.13 -19.72
C GLU A 264 8.31 -17.70 -19.53
N ASN A 265 7.46 -16.77 -19.08
CA ASN A 265 7.74 -15.34 -18.92
C ASN A 265 7.80 -14.89 -17.46
N ARG A 266 7.71 -15.83 -16.51
CA ARG A 266 7.58 -15.58 -15.07
C ARG A 266 8.76 -14.85 -14.48
N TRP A 267 9.98 -15.15 -14.94
CA TRP A 267 11.22 -14.64 -14.37
C TRP A 267 11.69 -13.36 -15.07
N GLY A 268 11.92 -12.31 -14.29
CA GLY A 268 12.54 -11.07 -14.70
C GLY A 268 13.89 -10.88 -14.00
N SER A 269 14.91 -10.46 -14.75
CA SER A 269 16.23 -10.13 -14.19
C SER A 269 16.49 -8.64 -14.30
N PHE A 270 16.93 -8.05 -13.18
CA PHE A 270 17.16 -6.63 -12.97
C PHE A 270 18.52 -6.43 -12.34
N TRP A 271 19.22 -5.40 -12.74
CA TRP A 271 20.57 -5.17 -12.25
C TRP A 271 20.94 -3.70 -12.31
N SER A 272 21.90 -3.32 -11.50
CA SER A 272 22.47 -1.99 -11.56
C SER A 272 23.97 -2.01 -11.31
N VAL A 273 24.64 -1.01 -11.87
CA VAL A 273 26.03 -0.68 -11.62
C VAL A 273 26.13 0.80 -11.32
N SER A 274 26.90 1.14 -10.29
CA SER A 274 27.18 2.54 -9.93
C SER A 274 28.65 2.72 -9.61
N GLY A 275 29.19 3.86 -9.98
CA GLY A 275 30.54 4.29 -9.62
C GLY A 275 30.52 5.72 -9.08
N ALA A 276 31.40 6.00 -8.14
CA ALA A 276 31.62 7.36 -7.71
C ALA A 276 33.11 7.61 -7.44
N TRP A 277 33.54 8.81 -7.75
CA TRP A 277 34.91 9.27 -7.56
C TRP A 277 34.90 10.58 -6.78
N ARG A 278 35.48 10.56 -5.59
CA ARG A 278 35.71 11.73 -4.78
C ARG A 278 37.02 12.38 -5.20
N PHE A 279 36.97 13.15 -6.30
CA PHE A 279 38.13 13.70 -6.95
C PHE A 279 38.84 14.78 -6.12
N ILE A 280 38.17 15.40 -5.16
CA ILE A 280 38.77 16.41 -4.26
C ILE A 280 39.96 15.84 -3.46
N ASP A 281 39.97 14.52 -3.19
CA ASP A 281 41.04 13.87 -2.44
C ASP A 281 42.28 13.56 -3.31
N GLU A 282 42.24 13.89 -4.59
CA GLU A 282 43.39 13.73 -5.46
C GLU A 282 44.45 14.80 -5.20
N SER A 283 45.72 14.40 -5.25
CA SER A 283 46.85 15.28 -4.92
C SER A 283 46.97 16.50 -5.85
N PHE A 284 46.55 16.38 -7.09
CA PHE A 284 46.59 17.46 -8.10
C PHE A 284 45.58 18.59 -7.78
N LEU A 285 44.58 18.35 -6.90
CA LEU A 285 43.61 19.36 -6.47
C LEU A 285 43.99 20.05 -5.14
N ASN A 286 45.10 19.67 -4.51
CA ASN A 286 45.54 20.31 -3.27
C ASN A 286 45.60 21.87 -3.34
N PRO A 287 46.00 22.50 -4.46
CA PRO A 287 46.05 23.98 -4.50
C PRO A 287 44.70 24.67 -4.42
N VAL A 288 43.60 23.95 -4.80
CA VAL A 288 42.24 24.53 -4.82
C VAL A 288 41.38 24.15 -3.62
N LYS A 289 41.86 23.31 -2.72
CA LYS A 289 41.13 22.84 -1.52
C LYS A 289 40.67 23.93 -0.58
N SER A 290 41.33 25.09 -0.59
CA SER A 290 40.91 26.26 0.19
C SER A 290 39.57 26.85 -0.30
N VAL A 291 39.23 26.63 -1.56
CA VAL A 291 37.97 27.11 -2.19
C VAL A 291 37.01 25.97 -2.43
N LEU A 292 37.47 24.89 -3.10
CA LEU A 292 36.68 23.68 -3.36
C LEU A 292 36.96 22.69 -2.24
N THR A 293 36.04 22.58 -1.26
CA THR A 293 36.22 21.78 -0.04
C THR A 293 35.68 20.34 -0.17
N ASP A 294 34.74 20.11 -1.10
CA ASP A 294 34.32 18.76 -1.52
C ASP A 294 34.06 18.72 -3.02
N GLY A 295 34.29 17.55 -3.63
CA GLY A 295 34.08 17.30 -5.04
C GLY A 295 33.95 15.82 -5.33
N LYS A 296 32.75 15.40 -5.83
CA LYS A 296 32.43 14.01 -6.12
C LYS A 296 31.64 13.88 -7.42
N LEU A 297 32.13 13.01 -8.31
CA LEU A 297 31.42 12.60 -9.53
C LEU A 297 30.74 11.25 -9.28
N ARG A 298 29.49 11.13 -9.71
CA ARG A 298 28.68 9.91 -9.58
C ARG A 298 28.14 9.50 -10.96
N VAL A 299 28.17 8.21 -11.26
CA VAL A 299 27.56 7.63 -12.46
C VAL A 299 26.84 6.35 -12.06
N SER A 300 25.64 6.16 -12.59
CA SER A 300 24.91 4.91 -12.39
C SER A 300 24.09 4.54 -13.62
N TYR A 301 23.95 3.23 -13.80
CA TYR A 301 23.03 2.64 -14.77
C TYR A 301 22.28 1.49 -14.11
N GLY A 302 20.97 1.41 -14.34
CA GLY A 302 20.15 0.36 -13.77
C GLY A 302 18.97 -0.02 -14.67
N VAL A 303 18.55 -1.27 -14.51
CA VAL A 303 17.35 -1.84 -15.14
C VAL A 303 16.43 -2.31 -14.03
N ASN A 304 15.24 -1.71 -13.95
CA ASN A 304 14.18 -2.08 -13.01
C ASN A 304 13.02 -2.76 -13.75
N GLY A 305 12.26 -3.60 -13.02
CA GLY A 305 11.09 -4.26 -13.55
C GLY A 305 9.80 -3.85 -12.86
N THR A 306 8.71 -3.80 -13.64
CA THR A 306 7.35 -3.68 -13.14
C THR A 306 6.56 -4.90 -13.58
N GLN A 307 5.90 -5.56 -12.63
CA GLN A 307 5.00 -6.67 -12.94
C GLN A 307 3.62 -6.14 -13.36
N PRO A 308 2.82 -6.93 -14.10
CA PRO A 308 1.44 -6.57 -14.41
C PRO A 308 0.61 -6.32 -13.14
N SER A 309 -0.34 -5.38 -13.20
CA SER A 309 -1.28 -5.10 -12.11
C SER A 309 -2.26 -6.26 -11.91
N ASP A 310 -2.76 -6.83 -13.00
CA ASP A 310 -3.72 -7.92 -12.98
C ASP A 310 -3.07 -9.25 -12.60
N TYR A 311 -3.76 -10.04 -11.77
CA TYR A 311 -3.21 -11.30 -11.26
C TYR A 311 -3.23 -12.43 -12.30
N TYR A 312 -4.17 -12.37 -13.25
CA TYR A 312 -4.46 -13.47 -14.17
C TYR A 312 -4.55 -13.04 -15.64
N ALA A 313 -4.00 -11.85 -16.01
CA ALA A 313 -4.09 -11.33 -17.38
C ALA A 313 -3.46 -12.26 -18.45
N TYR A 314 -2.62 -13.21 -18.04
CA TYR A 314 -2.05 -14.21 -18.95
C TYR A 314 -2.98 -15.39 -19.24
N MET A 315 -4.15 -15.48 -18.56
CA MET A 315 -5.13 -16.59 -18.68
C MET A 315 -6.43 -16.13 -19.33
N ASN A 316 -7.16 -17.05 -19.97
CA ASN A 316 -8.56 -16.82 -20.30
C ASN A 316 -9.39 -16.82 -19.01
N LEU A 317 -10.18 -15.79 -18.82
CA LEU A 317 -11.06 -15.65 -17.67
C LEU A 317 -12.52 -15.83 -18.10
N TYR A 318 -13.28 -16.55 -17.27
CA TYR A 318 -14.69 -16.84 -17.50
C TYR A 318 -15.51 -16.36 -16.31
N LYS A 319 -16.68 -15.78 -16.60
CA LYS A 319 -17.71 -15.46 -15.60
C LYS A 319 -18.85 -16.48 -15.74
N TYR A 320 -19.22 -17.08 -14.60
CA TYR A 320 -20.39 -17.97 -14.48
C TYR A 320 -21.62 -17.17 -14.04
N GLY A 321 -22.79 -17.82 -14.05
CA GLY A 321 -24.07 -17.22 -13.62
C GLY A 321 -24.72 -16.33 -14.67
N ILE A 322 -24.28 -16.41 -15.92
CA ILE A 322 -25.01 -15.81 -17.05
C ILE A 322 -26.14 -16.74 -17.43
N ILE A 323 -27.37 -16.20 -17.41
CA ILE A 323 -28.56 -16.99 -17.75
C ILE A 323 -28.86 -16.79 -19.23
N TYR A 324 -28.92 -17.89 -19.98
CA TYR A 324 -29.42 -17.94 -21.36
C TYR A 324 -30.55 -18.98 -21.47
N ASN A 325 -31.72 -18.55 -21.90
CA ASN A 325 -32.93 -19.38 -22.01
C ASN A 325 -33.23 -20.21 -20.75
N GLY A 326 -33.11 -19.56 -19.55
CA GLY A 326 -33.36 -20.21 -18.26
C GLY A 326 -32.25 -21.16 -17.78
N GLN A 327 -31.17 -21.34 -18.54
CA GLN A 327 -30.04 -22.19 -18.19
C GLN A 327 -28.82 -21.36 -17.75
N SER A 328 -28.15 -21.82 -16.71
CA SER A 328 -26.89 -21.19 -16.26
C SER A 328 -25.79 -21.48 -17.29
N GLY A 329 -25.17 -20.42 -17.77
CA GLY A 329 -24.06 -20.44 -18.72
C GLY A 329 -22.82 -19.71 -18.19
N MET A 330 -21.83 -19.58 -19.05
CA MET A 330 -20.62 -18.81 -18.81
C MET A 330 -20.28 -17.93 -20.01
N SER A 331 -19.59 -16.81 -19.77
CA SER A 331 -19.01 -15.98 -20.83
C SER A 331 -17.54 -15.71 -20.58
N ILE A 332 -16.81 -15.43 -21.64
CA ILE A 332 -15.43 -14.95 -21.58
C ILE A 332 -15.46 -13.50 -21.10
N VAL A 333 -14.68 -13.19 -20.07
CA VAL A 333 -14.51 -11.83 -19.54
C VAL A 333 -13.07 -11.30 -19.67
N GLY A 334 -12.13 -12.18 -20.04
CA GLY A 334 -10.75 -11.80 -20.33
C GLY A 334 -10.13 -12.75 -21.34
N ILE A 335 -9.47 -12.19 -22.35
CA ILE A 335 -8.70 -12.95 -23.35
C ILE A 335 -7.27 -13.09 -22.83
N ALA A 336 -6.72 -14.32 -22.87
CA ALA A 336 -5.37 -14.62 -22.44
C ALA A 336 -4.31 -13.81 -23.22
N ASN A 337 -3.32 -13.32 -22.50
CA ASN A 337 -2.06 -12.86 -23.09
C ASN A 337 -0.89 -13.66 -22.51
N PRO A 338 -0.59 -14.86 -23.03
CA PRO A 338 0.50 -15.69 -22.50
C PRO A 338 1.89 -15.09 -22.72
N ASP A 339 2.03 -14.17 -23.67
CA ASP A 339 3.28 -13.47 -23.96
C ASP A 339 3.54 -12.26 -23.08
N LEU A 340 2.65 -11.97 -22.13
CA LEU A 340 2.81 -10.91 -21.16
C LEU A 340 4.13 -11.09 -20.37
N LYS A 341 4.93 -10.03 -20.29
CA LYS A 341 6.28 -10.02 -19.69
C LYS A 341 6.42 -8.90 -18.67
N TRP A 342 7.47 -8.97 -17.90
CA TRP A 342 7.94 -7.85 -17.09
C TRP A 342 8.21 -6.63 -17.97
N GLU A 343 7.65 -5.51 -17.59
CA GLU A 343 8.05 -4.21 -18.14
C GLU A 343 9.43 -3.85 -17.60
N LYS A 344 10.34 -3.38 -18.48
CA LYS A 344 11.71 -3.03 -18.10
C LYS A 344 11.95 -1.55 -18.29
N ASN A 345 12.29 -0.88 -17.20
CA ASN A 345 12.67 0.52 -17.18
C ASN A 345 14.20 0.62 -17.03
N LYS A 346 14.85 1.30 -17.98
CA LYS A 346 16.30 1.51 -18.00
C LYS A 346 16.56 2.96 -17.62
N THR A 347 17.39 3.16 -16.60
CA THR A 347 17.71 4.51 -16.13
C THR A 347 19.21 4.66 -16.01
N TRP A 348 19.74 5.77 -16.48
CA TRP A 348 21.11 6.18 -16.18
C TRP A 348 21.12 7.59 -15.56
N ASN A 349 22.12 7.83 -14.72
CA ASN A 349 22.30 9.09 -14.02
C ASN A 349 23.78 9.45 -13.99
N ILE A 350 24.06 10.75 -14.15
CA ILE A 350 25.36 11.36 -13.88
C ILE A 350 25.13 12.50 -12.90
N GLY A 351 25.82 12.45 -11.75
CA GLY A 351 25.71 13.44 -10.68
C GLY A 351 27.05 14.06 -10.36
N LEU A 352 27.05 15.35 -10.06
CA LEU A 352 28.22 16.11 -9.63
C LEU A 352 27.88 16.84 -8.32
N ASP A 353 28.61 16.53 -7.25
CA ASP A 353 28.51 17.20 -5.95
C ASP A 353 29.73 18.06 -5.74
N LEU A 354 29.54 19.33 -5.40
CA LEU A 354 30.58 20.30 -5.13
C LEU A 354 30.27 21.04 -3.83
N SER A 355 31.29 21.29 -3.01
CA SER A 355 31.18 22.19 -1.86
C SER A 355 32.30 23.24 -1.90
N PHE A 356 31.92 24.49 -1.68
CA PHE A 356 32.82 25.61 -1.72
C PHE A 356 32.90 26.27 -0.32
N ILE A 357 34.14 26.52 0.14
CA ILE A 357 34.46 27.22 1.41
C ILE A 357 33.66 26.74 2.62
N ASP A 358 33.22 25.45 2.64
CA ASP A 358 32.37 24.81 3.65
C ASP A 358 31.02 25.53 3.91
N ARG A 359 30.55 26.33 2.97
CA ARG A 359 29.33 27.14 3.13
C ARG A 359 28.33 26.99 2.01
N ILE A 360 28.78 26.64 0.82
CA ILE A 360 27.92 26.52 -0.37
C ILE A 360 28.08 25.11 -0.88
N SER A 361 27.00 24.36 -0.90
CA SER A 361 26.95 23.02 -1.53
C SER A 361 26.04 23.04 -2.73
N VAL A 362 26.53 22.51 -3.85
CA VAL A 362 25.81 22.43 -5.14
C VAL A 362 25.79 20.96 -5.57
N THR A 363 24.60 20.45 -5.86
CA THR A 363 24.41 19.13 -6.45
C THR A 363 23.74 19.30 -7.80
N PHE A 364 24.31 18.70 -8.82
CA PHE A 364 23.75 18.64 -10.15
C PHE A 364 23.56 17.18 -10.55
N ASP A 365 22.35 16.83 -10.99
CA ASP A 365 22.02 15.50 -11.49
C ASP A 365 21.38 15.61 -12.88
N TYR A 366 21.89 14.80 -13.80
CA TYR A 366 21.28 14.57 -15.11
C TYR A 366 20.92 13.10 -15.22
N TYR A 367 19.65 12.82 -15.53
CA TYR A 367 19.17 11.46 -15.68
C TYR A 367 18.30 11.30 -16.91
N GLN A 368 18.30 10.08 -17.46
CA GLN A 368 17.40 9.67 -18.53
C GLN A 368 16.77 8.30 -18.16
N ARG A 369 15.48 8.20 -18.42
CA ARG A 369 14.66 7.01 -18.17
C ARG A 369 14.02 6.53 -19.46
#